data_26b2dfa8dc9be2ce8961b86c9f724dd2
#
_entry.id   26b2dfa8dc9be2ce8961b86c9f724dd2
#
_cell.length_a   1.000
_cell.length_b   1.000
_cell.length_c   1.000
_cell.angle_alpha   90.00
_cell.angle_beta   90.00
_cell.angle_gamma   90.00
#
_symmetry.space_group_name_H-M   'P 1'
#
loop_
_entity.id
_entity.type
_entity.pdbx_description
1 polymer ?
#
loop_
_entity_poly.entity_id
_entity_poly.type
_entity_poly.pdbx_seq_one_letter_code
_entity_poly.pdbx_strand_id
1 'polypeptide(L)'
;MPAFHPETADQNDLTGRVAVVTGANSGLGLETARALAARGAHVVMACRNPQKAADAVAEIAANAPGGVEAMPLDLASLKSVEAFAAAFRDRFAALDLLINNAGVMVPPFGLTAEGFELQFGTNHLGHFALTARLCDRLLAAPRARVVNVASIAHRAGRIDFDTLDTPPTARTYRATAAYGQSKLANLLFTLELQRRFTAAGVAATAAAAHPGWSSTNLQANLRIAELMNPLFAQSPAQGALPTLYAALMDAAAGGYFGPDGFMEMRGKGVAPAARTARAQDVSAAERLWTHSERLTGVHFDIPARRAPAAA
;
A
#
# COMPACT_ATOMS: atom_id res chain seq x y z
N MET A 1 -5.51 21.60 11.62
CA MET A 1 -5.89 21.40 10.21
C MET A 1 -7.37 21.08 10.17
N PRO A 2 -8.14 21.56 9.17
CA PRO A 2 -9.53 21.16 9.05
C PRO A 2 -9.62 19.64 8.92
N ALA A 3 -10.62 19.00 9.54
CA ALA A 3 -10.82 17.57 9.48
C ALA A 3 -11.04 17.18 8.00
N PHE A 4 -10.34 16.13 7.56
CA PHE A 4 -10.57 15.56 6.24
C PHE A 4 -11.93 14.86 6.26
N HIS A 5 -12.88 15.44 5.57
CA HIS A 5 -14.17 14.82 5.30
C HIS A 5 -14.16 14.33 3.85
N PRO A 6 -14.30 13.03 3.60
CA PRO A 6 -14.32 12.49 2.25
C PRO A 6 -15.50 13.04 1.41
N GLU A 7 -16.48 13.65 2.06
CA GLU A 7 -17.67 14.24 1.41
C GLU A 7 -17.46 15.66 0.87
N THR A 8 -16.37 16.37 1.22
CA THR A 8 -16.07 17.70 0.66
C THR A 8 -15.44 17.58 -0.73
N ALA A 9 -16.20 17.09 -1.67
CA ALA A 9 -15.76 16.43 -2.91
C ALA A 9 -15.47 17.35 -4.11
N ASP A 10 -15.69 18.65 -4.04
CA ASP A 10 -15.48 19.54 -5.20
C ASP A 10 -14.01 19.72 -5.63
N GLN A 11 -13.05 19.26 -4.82
CA GLN A 11 -11.62 19.40 -5.13
C GLN A 11 -10.93 18.13 -5.61
N ASN A 12 -11.62 16.99 -5.66
CA ASN A 12 -11.02 15.69 -5.98
C ASN A 12 -11.84 14.90 -7.01
N ASP A 13 -12.22 15.54 -8.11
CA ASP A 13 -12.72 14.84 -9.29
C ASP A 13 -11.60 13.99 -9.89
N LEU A 14 -11.85 12.68 -9.97
CA LEU A 14 -10.93 11.70 -10.52
C LEU A 14 -11.37 11.20 -11.91
N THR A 15 -12.29 11.89 -12.57
CA THR A 15 -12.73 11.56 -13.92
C THR A 15 -11.54 11.45 -14.87
N GLY A 16 -11.44 10.34 -15.59
CA GLY A 16 -10.34 10.03 -16.50
C GLY A 16 -9.05 9.53 -15.82
N ARG A 17 -9.02 9.38 -14.50
CA ARG A 17 -7.88 8.80 -13.78
C ARG A 17 -8.06 7.31 -13.54
N VAL A 18 -6.95 6.59 -13.53
CA VAL A 18 -6.90 5.16 -13.27
C VAL A 18 -6.28 4.90 -11.90
N ALA A 19 -6.96 4.08 -11.10
CA ALA A 19 -6.51 3.66 -9.77
C ALA A 19 -6.39 2.15 -9.67
N VAL A 20 -5.31 1.64 -9.10
CA VAL A 20 -5.15 0.24 -8.70
C VAL A 20 -5.20 0.15 -7.17
N VAL A 21 -6.08 -0.69 -6.64
CA VAL A 21 -6.17 -0.96 -5.19
C VAL A 21 -5.94 -2.45 -4.95
N THR A 22 -4.87 -2.81 -4.24
CA THR A 22 -4.59 -4.20 -3.90
C THR A 22 -5.42 -4.66 -2.71
N GLY A 23 -5.94 -5.90 -2.76
CA GLY A 23 -6.79 -6.45 -1.70
C GLY A 23 -8.12 -5.72 -1.52
N ALA A 24 -8.68 -5.22 -2.63
CA ALA A 24 -9.87 -4.37 -2.64
C ALA A 24 -11.21 -5.11 -2.46
N ASN A 25 -11.21 -6.43 -2.30
CA ASN A 25 -12.42 -7.23 -2.17
C ASN A 25 -13.02 -7.26 -0.75
N SER A 26 -12.45 -6.56 0.21
CA SER A 26 -12.97 -6.48 1.58
C SER A 26 -12.30 -5.38 2.41
N GLY A 27 -12.93 -5.00 3.52
CA GLY A 27 -12.36 -4.13 4.54
C GLY A 27 -11.89 -2.77 3.99
N LEU A 28 -10.68 -2.36 4.39
CA LEU A 28 -10.10 -1.06 4.04
C LEU A 28 -9.95 -0.87 2.52
N GLY A 29 -9.52 -1.93 1.83
CA GLY A 29 -9.33 -1.90 0.39
C GLY A 29 -10.63 -1.68 -0.37
N LEU A 30 -11.73 -2.32 0.06
CA LEU A 30 -13.07 -2.14 -0.51
C LEU A 30 -13.56 -0.70 -0.31
N GLU A 31 -13.45 -0.18 0.90
CA GLU A 31 -13.87 1.20 1.19
C GLU A 31 -13.01 2.23 0.44
N THR A 32 -11.72 1.98 0.29
CA THR A 32 -10.84 2.81 -0.52
C THR A 32 -11.25 2.78 -1.99
N ALA A 33 -11.48 1.58 -2.56
CA ALA A 33 -11.92 1.41 -3.94
C ALA A 33 -13.27 2.09 -4.19
N ARG A 34 -14.25 1.90 -3.28
CA ARG A 34 -15.56 2.55 -3.31
C ARG A 34 -15.44 4.08 -3.36
N ALA A 35 -14.62 4.65 -2.47
CA ALA A 35 -14.45 6.08 -2.38
C ALA A 35 -13.76 6.70 -3.60
N LEU A 36 -12.81 6.00 -4.22
CA LEU A 36 -12.15 6.43 -5.46
C LEU A 36 -13.09 6.31 -6.67
N ALA A 37 -13.82 5.19 -6.77
CA ALA A 37 -14.80 4.95 -7.84
C ALA A 37 -15.94 5.97 -7.82
N ALA A 38 -16.48 6.30 -6.64
CA ALA A 38 -17.53 7.30 -6.48
C ALA A 38 -17.10 8.73 -6.91
N ARG A 39 -15.76 8.97 -6.98
CA ARG A 39 -15.18 10.24 -7.47
C ARG A 39 -14.83 10.22 -8.95
N GLY A 40 -15.23 9.21 -9.68
CA GLY A 40 -15.02 9.15 -11.12
C GLY A 40 -13.74 8.44 -11.57
N ALA A 41 -12.92 7.91 -10.64
CA ALA A 41 -11.78 7.09 -11.06
C ALA A 41 -12.24 5.77 -11.70
N HIS A 42 -11.52 5.33 -12.73
CA HIS A 42 -11.58 3.94 -13.15
C HIS A 42 -10.76 3.09 -12.17
N VAL A 43 -11.42 2.23 -11.39
CA VAL A 43 -10.78 1.48 -10.32
C VAL A 43 -10.55 0.02 -10.71
N VAL A 44 -9.29 -0.39 -10.75
CA VAL A 44 -8.87 -1.78 -10.88
C VAL A 44 -8.65 -2.38 -9.50
N MET A 45 -9.56 -3.28 -9.11
CA MET A 45 -9.52 -4.03 -7.86
C MET A 45 -8.61 -5.25 -8.02
N ALA A 46 -7.36 -5.14 -7.57
CA ALA A 46 -6.36 -6.20 -7.69
C ALA A 46 -6.50 -7.21 -6.54
N CYS A 47 -7.07 -8.38 -6.80
CA CYS A 47 -7.51 -9.33 -5.78
C CYS A 47 -7.09 -10.77 -6.10
N ARG A 48 -6.80 -11.56 -5.05
CA ARG A 48 -6.41 -12.97 -5.20
C ARG A 48 -7.59 -13.89 -5.47
N ASN A 49 -8.75 -13.64 -4.86
CA ASN A 49 -9.93 -14.49 -5.00
C ASN A 49 -10.88 -13.89 -6.02
N PRO A 50 -11.10 -14.55 -7.19
CA PRO A 50 -11.91 -13.97 -8.27
C PRO A 50 -13.38 -13.83 -7.91
N GLN A 51 -13.97 -14.80 -7.17
CA GLN A 51 -15.37 -14.73 -6.79
C GLN A 51 -15.64 -13.56 -5.85
N LYS A 52 -14.85 -13.43 -4.77
CA LYS A 52 -14.97 -12.30 -3.84
C LYS A 52 -14.70 -10.95 -4.52
N ALA A 53 -13.85 -10.93 -5.54
CA ALA A 53 -13.58 -9.73 -6.31
C ALA A 53 -14.78 -9.34 -7.18
N ALA A 54 -15.43 -10.32 -7.84
CA ALA A 54 -16.64 -10.09 -8.62
C ALA A 54 -17.80 -9.58 -7.75
N ASP A 55 -18.00 -10.19 -6.58
CA ASP A 55 -19.03 -9.75 -5.62
C ASP A 55 -18.79 -8.29 -5.17
N ALA A 56 -17.54 -7.94 -4.87
CA ALA A 56 -17.16 -6.59 -4.46
C ALA A 56 -17.28 -5.56 -5.61
N VAL A 57 -16.98 -5.95 -6.85
CA VAL A 57 -17.23 -5.11 -8.04
C VAL A 57 -18.72 -4.83 -8.18
N ALA A 58 -19.57 -5.87 -8.08
CA ALA A 58 -21.02 -5.71 -8.17
C ALA A 58 -21.58 -4.78 -7.09
N GLU A 59 -21.01 -4.84 -5.86
CA GLU A 59 -21.40 -4.00 -4.73
C GLU A 59 -21.18 -2.50 -4.99
N ILE A 60 -20.10 -2.13 -5.67
CA ILE A 60 -19.73 -0.70 -5.84
C ILE A 60 -20.03 -0.16 -7.24
N ALA A 61 -20.32 -1.02 -8.22
CA ALA A 61 -20.47 -0.65 -9.63
C ALA A 61 -21.59 0.39 -9.87
N ALA A 62 -22.70 0.32 -9.12
CA ALA A 62 -23.82 1.27 -9.25
C ALA A 62 -23.42 2.73 -8.98
N ASN A 63 -22.37 2.95 -8.19
CA ASN A 63 -21.87 4.28 -7.80
C ASN A 63 -20.41 4.51 -8.28
N ALA A 64 -20.03 3.94 -9.42
CA ALA A 64 -18.70 4.00 -10.01
C ALA A 64 -18.75 4.64 -11.41
N PRO A 65 -18.96 5.95 -11.53
CA PRO A 65 -19.12 6.63 -12.82
C PRO A 65 -17.91 6.46 -13.75
N GLY A 66 -16.70 6.32 -13.22
CA GLY A 66 -15.48 6.04 -13.99
C GLY A 66 -15.28 4.55 -14.33
N GLY A 67 -16.12 3.68 -13.76
CA GLY A 67 -16.02 2.24 -13.91
C GLY A 67 -15.19 1.56 -12.81
N VAL A 68 -15.48 0.27 -12.62
CA VAL A 68 -14.76 -0.60 -11.68
C VAL A 68 -14.67 -2.00 -12.27
N GLU A 69 -13.53 -2.62 -12.09
CA GLU A 69 -13.29 -3.99 -12.52
C GLU A 69 -12.32 -4.72 -11.60
N ALA A 70 -12.32 -6.04 -11.67
CA ALA A 70 -11.38 -6.87 -10.95
C ALA A 70 -10.31 -7.44 -11.89
N MET A 71 -9.06 -7.46 -11.41
CA MET A 71 -7.96 -8.17 -12.06
C MET A 71 -7.28 -9.11 -11.04
N PRO A 72 -6.92 -10.34 -11.44
CA PRO A 72 -6.32 -11.32 -10.53
C PRO A 72 -4.91 -10.89 -10.12
N LEU A 73 -4.63 -10.89 -8.81
CA LEU A 73 -3.32 -10.61 -8.23
C LEU A 73 -3.12 -11.39 -6.94
N ASP A 74 -2.10 -12.24 -6.91
CA ASP A 74 -1.56 -12.82 -5.67
C ASP A 74 -0.16 -12.26 -5.39
N LEU A 75 -0.07 -11.41 -4.37
CA LEU A 75 1.20 -10.79 -3.95
C LEU A 75 2.18 -11.79 -3.31
N ALA A 76 1.73 -12.99 -2.96
CA ALA A 76 2.59 -14.07 -2.51
C ALA A 76 3.19 -14.88 -3.68
N SER A 77 3.09 -14.39 -4.92
CA SER A 77 3.69 -14.98 -6.12
C SER A 77 4.18 -13.87 -7.06
N LEU A 78 5.49 -13.77 -7.25
CA LEU A 78 6.09 -12.80 -8.18
C LEU A 78 5.65 -13.06 -9.63
N LYS A 79 5.38 -14.32 -10.00
CA LYS A 79 4.80 -14.66 -11.30
C LYS A 79 3.40 -14.08 -11.46
N SER A 80 2.58 -14.09 -10.42
CA SER A 80 1.24 -13.45 -10.45
C SER A 80 1.36 -11.93 -10.57
N VAL A 81 2.32 -11.32 -9.84
CA VAL A 81 2.60 -9.88 -9.95
C VAL A 81 3.02 -9.50 -11.37
N GLU A 82 3.87 -10.30 -12.00
CA GLU A 82 4.29 -10.09 -13.39
C GLU A 82 3.12 -10.17 -14.37
N ALA A 83 2.30 -11.23 -14.25
CA ALA A 83 1.12 -11.41 -15.10
C ALA A 83 0.12 -10.26 -14.96
N PHE A 84 -0.12 -9.80 -13.72
CA PHE A 84 -0.97 -8.64 -13.46
C PHE A 84 -0.42 -7.38 -14.13
N ALA A 85 0.87 -7.09 -13.95
CA ALA A 85 1.49 -5.89 -14.51
C ALA A 85 1.49 -5.90 -16.03
N ALA A 86 1.71 -7.05 -16.67
CA ALA A 86 1.60 -7.21 -18.11
C ALA A 86 0.17 -6.93 -18.61
N ALA A 87 -0.83 -7.60 -18.02
CA ALA A 87 -2.24 -7.42 -18.38
C ALA A 87 -2.73 -5.97 -18.13
N PHE A 88 -2.23 -5.31 -17.08
CA PHE A 88 -2.53 -3.90 -16.82
C PHE A 88 -1.93 -3.00 -17.92
N ARG A 89 -0.66 -3.20 -18.27
CA ARG A 89 0.02 -2.39 -19.29
C ARG A 89 -0.59 -2.52 -20.68
N ASP A 90 -1.15 -3.68 -21.02
CA ASP A 90 -1.84 -3.91 -22.29
C ASP A 90 -3.14 -3.09 -22.40
N ARG A 91 -3.72 -2.67 -21.28
CA ARG A 91 -5.03 -2.03 -21.23
C ARG A 91 -4.99 -0.55 -20.85
N PHE A 92 -4.01 -0.15 -20.05
CA PHE A 92 -3.93 1.20 -19.49
C PHE A 92 -2.61 1.87 -19.82
N ALA A 93 -2.69 3.05 -20.42
CA ALA A 93 -1.51 3.85 -20.82
C ALA A 93 -0.82 4.52 -19.62
N ALA A 94 -1.57 4.82 -18.56
CA ALA A 94 -1.09 5.51 -17.37
C ALA A 94 -1.75 4.93 -16.10
N LEU A 95 -1.11 5.14 -14.94
CA LEU A 95 -1.61 4.80 -13.61
C LEU A 95 -1.46 6.02 -12.71
N ASP A 96 -2.58 6.61 -12.30
CA ASP A 96 -2.59 7.80 -11.45
C ASP A 96 -2.44 7.49 -9.98
N LEU A 97 -3.09 6.41 -9.50
CA LEU A 97 -3.10 6.04 -8.08
C LEU A 97 -2.79 4.55 -7.92
N LEU A 98 -1.70 4.23 -7.23
CA LEU A 98 -1.39 2.87 -6.80
C LEU A 98 -1.53 2.77 -5.29
N ILE A 99 -2.54 2.03 -4.81
CA ILE A 99 -2.78 1.81 -3.40
C ILE A 99 -2.33 0.39 -3.02
N ASN A 100 -1.14 0.30 -2.46
CA ASN A 100 -0.54 -0.91 -1.93
C ASN A 100 -1.16 -1.23 -0.54
N ASN A 101 -2.41 -1.68 -0.55
CA ASN A 101 -3.23 -1.89 0.65
C ASN A 101 -3.22 -3.33 1.15
N ALA A 102 -3.18 -4.33 0.26
CA ALA A 102 -3.24 -5.74 0.66
C ALA A 102 -2.20 -6.11 1.72
N GLY A 103 -2.53 -7.12 2.49
CA GLY A 103 -1.59 -7.65 3.47
C GLY A 103 -2.14 -8.84 4.23
N VAL A 104 -1.24 -9.53 4.90
CA VAL A 104 -1.54 -10.58 5.87
C VAL A 104 -0.96 -10.18 7.22
N MET A 105 -1.68 -10.52 8.31
CA MET A 105 -1.29 -10.16 9.67
C MET A 105 -1.32 -11.39 10.57
N VAL A 106 -0.17 -11.67 11.16
CA VAL A 106 0.00 -12.71 12.17
C VAL A 106 -0.58 -14.08 11.75
N PRO A 107 -0.41 -14.54 10.48
CA PRO A 107 -0.83 -15.88 10.09
C PRO A 107 0.06 -16.94 10.73
N PRO A 108 -0.34 -18.22 10.73
CA PRO A 108 0.59 -19.32 10.93
C PRO A 108 1.79 -19.21 10.00
N PHE A 109 2.90 -19.87 10.37
CA PHE A 109 4.08 -19.93 9.52
C PHE A 109 3.73 -20.39 8.10
N GLY A 110 4.22 -19.66 7.12
CA GLY A 110 4.07 -19.96 5.70
C GLY A 110 5.12 -19.21 4.89
N LEU A 111 5.28 -19.65 3.65
CA LEU A 111 6.19 -19.05 2.67
C LEU A 111 5.41 -18.63 1.44
N THR A 112 5.95 -17.66 0.70
CA THR A 112 5.47 -17.31 -0.66
C THR A 112 5.90 -18.38 -1.67
N ALA A 113 5.45 -18.27 -2.90
CA ALA A 113 5.82 -19.18 -3.98
C ALA A 113 7.34 -19.22 -4.22
N GLU A 114 8.02 -18.12 -3.96
CA GLU A 114 9.47 -17.98 -4.10
C GLU A 114 10.24 -18.34 -2.81
N GLY A 115 9.55 -18.76 -1.74
CA GLY A 115 10.16 -19.19 -0.50
C GLY A 115 10.44 -18.06 0.51
N PHE A 116 9.94 -16.84 0.33
CA PHE A 116 10.06 -15.75 1.31
C PHE A 116 9.10 -15.98 2.49
N GLU A 117 9.44 -15.45 3.68
CA GLU A 117 8.49 -15.40 4.79
C GLU A 117 7.20 -14.71 4.33
N LEU A 118 6.05 -15.33 4.66
CA LEU A 118 4.77 -14.97 4.04
C LEU A 118 4.36 -13.50 4.24
N GLN A 119 4.61 -12.91 5.42
CA GLN A 119 4.22 -11.53 5.69
C GLN A 119 5.17 -10.55 5.01
N PHE A 120 6.48 -10.78 5.08
CA PHE A 120 7.45 -9.93 4.41
C PHE A 120 7.30 -10.03 2.89
N GLY A 121 7.14 -11.25 2.37
CA GLY A 121 6.92 -11.50 0.95
C GLY A 121 5.66 -10.83 0.42
N THR A 122 4.50 -11.03 1.06
CA THR A 122 3.22 -10.48 0.61
C THR A 122 3.12 -8.97 0.84
N ASN A 123 3.43 -8.51 2.07
CA ASN A 123 3.17 -7.12 2.47
C ASN A 123 4.18 -6.14 1.87
N HIS A 124 5.43 -6.60 1.63
CA HIS A 124 6.51 -5.75 1.14
C HIS A 124 7.00 -6.17 -0.24
N LEU A 125 7.61 -7.36 -0.42
CA LEU A 125 8.26 -7.74 -1.68
C LEU A 125 7.29 -7.78 -2.86
N GLY A 126 6.08 -8.30 -2.66
CA GLY A 126 5.03 -8.33 -3.69
C GLY A 126 4.63 -6.92 -4.14
N HIS A 127 4.46 -5.98 -3.19
CA HIS A 127 4.14 -4.59 -3.52
C HIS A 127 5.35 -3.84 -4.11
N PHE A 128 6.56 -4.13 -3.66
CA PHE A 128 7.79 -3.61 -4.26
C PHE A 128 7.87 -4.00 -5.73
N ALA A 129 7.73 -5.30 -6.03
CA ALA A 129 7.75 -5.81 -7.39
C ALA A 129 6.60 -5.25 -8.25
N LEU A 130 5.38 -5.15 -7.69
CA LEU A 130 4.24 -4.56 -8.39
C LEU A 130 4.51 -3.09 -8.75
N THR A 131 4.99 -2.30 -7.80
CA THR A 131 5.28 -0.89 -8.02
C THR A 131 6.39 -0.71 -9.07
N ALA A 132 7.45 -1.53 -9.01
CA ALA A 132 8.54 -1.50 -9.99
C ALA A 132 8.04 -1.84 -11.40
N ARG A 133 7.23 -2.91 -11.54
CA ARG A 133 6.69 -3.36 -12.84
C ARG A 133 5.66 -2.40 -13.44
N LEU A 134 5.05 -1.52 -12.64
CA LEU A 134 4.12 -0.48 -13.08
C LEU A 134 4.75 0.91 -13.11
N CYS A 135 6.06 1.02 -12.87
CA CYS A 135 6.75 2.31 -12.77
C CYS A 135 6.60 3.15 -14.03
N ASP A 136 6.69 2.55 -15.21
CA ASP A 136 6.48 3.20 -16.50
C ASP A 136 5.07 3.84 -16.61
N ARG A 137 4.04 3.18 -16.11
CA ARG A 137 2.66 3.69 -16.10
C ARG A 137 2.42 4.77 -15.05
N LEU A 138 3.10 4.67 -13.90
CA LEU A 138 3.12 5.72 -12.90
C LEU A 138 3.81 6.99 -13.43
N LEU A 139 4.93 6.83 -14.12
CA LEU A 139 5.66 7.96 -14.71
C LEU A 139 4.96 8.57 -15.93
N ALA A 140 4.08 7.83 -16.61
CA ALA A 140 3.26 8.33 -17.70
C ALA A 140 2.09 9.22 -17.21
N ALA A 141 1.65 9.08 -15.96
CA ALA A 141 0.61 9.93 -15.40
C ALA A 141 1.18 11.30 -14.98
N PRO A 142 0.44 12.40 -15.17
CA PRO A 142 0.94 13.76 -14.88
C PRO A 142 1.33 13.96 -13.40
N ARG A 143 0.65 13.28 -12.48
CA ARG A 143 0.84 13.44 -11.01
C ARG A 143 0.50 12.11 -10.32
N ALA A 144 1.23 11.05 -10.64
CA ALA A 144 1.01 9.75 -10.02
C ALA A 144 1.26 9.77 -8.52
N ARG A 145 0.53 8.90 -7.80
CA ARG A 145 0.73 8.74 -6.37
C ARG A 145 0.72 7.25 -5.98
N VAL A 146 1.76 6.86 -5.25
CA VAL A 146 1.86 5.54 -4.63
C VAL A 146 1.58 5.67 -3.15
N VAL A 147 0.60 4.94 -2.63
CA VAL A 147 0.29 4.91 -1.19
C VAL A 147 0.53 3.51 -0.63
N ASN A 148 1.46 3.41 0.31
CA ASN A 148 1.78 2.17 0.99
C ASN A 148 1.07 2.08 2.35
N VAL A 149 0.23 1.06 2.54
CA VAL A 149 -0.45 0.84 3.83
C VAL A 149 0.52 0.16 4.80
N ALA A 150 0.96 0.94 5.78
CA ALA A 150 1.78 0.51 6.92
C ALA A 150 0.91 0.14 8.14
N SER A 151 1.46 0.27 9.34
CA SER A 151 0.78 0.02 10.63
C SER A 151 1.56 0.65 11.77
N ILE A 152 0.88 0.95 12.88
CA ILE A 152 1.53 1.26 14.17
C ILE A 152 2.48 0.14 14.63
N ALA A 153 2.29 -1.09 14.14
CA ALA A 153 3.17 -2.23 14.42
C ALA A 153 4.62 -2.02 13.95
N HIS A 154 4.87 -1.08 13.00
CA HIS A 154 6.23 -0.71 12.60
C HIS A 154 7.10 -0.23 13.76
N ARG A 155 6.47 0.28 14.84
CA ARG A 155 7.18 0.78 16.03
C ARG A 155 7.98 -0.32 16.73
N ALA A 156 7.46 -1.55 16.72
CA ALA A 156 8.16 -2.74 17.22
C ALA A 156 8.99 -3.45 16.12
N GLY A 157 8.84 -3.03 14.86
CA GLY A 157 9.53 -3.63 13.72
C GLY A 157 11.05 -3.40 13.74
N ARG A 158 11.76 -4.37 13.19
CA ARG A 158 13.19 -4.31 12.91
C ARG A 158 13.46 -5.06 11.61
N ILE A 159 14.26 -4.48 10.71
CA ILE A 159 14.72 -5.21 9.53
C ILE A 159 15.94 -6.03 9.94
N ASP A 160 15.79 -7.33 9.87
CA ASP A 160 16.88 -8.27 10.07
C ASP A 160 17.47 -8.65 8.70
N PHE A 161 18.43 -7.86 8.26
CA PHE A 161 19.03 -8.03 6.94
C PHE A 161 19.76 -9.35 6.76
N ASP A 162 20.19 -9.97 7.85
CA ASP A 162 20.95 -11.22 7.79
C ASP A 162 20.03 -12.44 7.55
N THR A 163 18.73 -12.26 7.81
CA THR A 163 17.73 -13.32 7.64
C THR A 163 16.75 -13.09 6.47
N LEU A 164 16.85 -11.96 5.76
CA LEU A 164 15.97 -11.71 4.60
C LEU A 164 16.13 -12.78 3.51
N ASP A 165 17.33 -13.33 3.34
CA ASP A 165 17.65 -14.39 2.38
C ASP A 165 17.41 -15.80 2.93
N THR A 166 17.26 -15.92 4.24
CA THR A 166 17.08 -17.20 4.92
C THR A 166 15.83 -17.10 5.80
N PRO A 167 14.64 -17.40 5.26
CA PRO A 167 13.41 -17.26 6.01
C PRO A 167 13.43 -18.12 7.27
N PRO A 168 12.73 -17.72 8.33
CA PRO A 168 12.64 -18.51 9.56
C PRO A 168 12.03 -19.87 9.28
N THR A 169 12.31 -20.82 10.15
CA THR A 169 11.60 -22.11 10.18
C THR A 169 10.31 -21.97 11.00
N ALA A 170 9.41 -22.94 10.91
CA ALA A 170 8.20 -22.99 11.74
C ALA A 170 8.52 -22.89 13.26
N ARG A 171 9.68 -23.39 13.70
CA ARG A 171 10.15 -23.32 15.10
C ARG A 171 10.60 -21.93 15.52
N THR A 172 11.23 -21.19 14.64
CA THR A 172 11.83 -19.87 14.93
C THR A 172 10.92 -18.72 14.56
N TYR A 173 9.85 -18.97 13.82
CA TYR A 173 8.90 -17.96 13.37
C TYR A 173 8.23 -17.22 14.54
N ARG A 174 8.24 -15.90 14.45
CA ARG A 174 7.57 -15.01 15.40
C ARG A 174 6.64 -14.09 14.61
N ALA A 175 5.38 -14.49 14.51
CA ALA A 175 4.41 -13.87 13.63
C ALA A 175 4.25 -12.35 13.84
N THR A 176 4.24 -11.87 15.10
CA THR A 176 4.14 -10.43 15.41
C THR A 176 5.41 -9.66 15.02
N ALA A 177 6.60 -10.27 15.18
CA ALA A 177 7.86 -9.64 14.77
C ALA A 177 7.95 -9.54 13.24
N ALA A 178 7.57 -10.61 12.53
CA ALA A 178 7.51 -10.63 11.07
C ALA A 178 6.51 -9.59 10.53
N TYR A 179 5.34 -9.44 11.18
CA TYR A 179 4.39 -8.38 10.84
C TYR A 179 4.99 -6.99 11.03
N GLY A 180 5.58 -6.72 12.21
CA GLY A 180 6.25 -5.45 12.50
C GLY A 180 7.37 -5.13 11.50
N GLN A 181 8.19 -6.14 11.13
CA GLN A 181 9.22 -6.04 10.11
C GLN A 181 8.62 -5.64 8.75
N SER A 182 7.57 -6.33 8.29
CA SER A 182 6.94 -6.04 7.01
C SER A 182 6.35 -4.63 6.94
N LYS A 183 5.82 -4.11 8.07
CA LYS A 183 5.24 -2.77 8.13
C LYS A 183 6.29 -1.67 8.27
N LEU A 184 7.42 -1.95 8.91
CA LEU A 184 8.59 -1.08 8.87
C LEU A 184 9.18 -1.02 7.46
N ALA A 185 9.26 -2.17 6.77
CA ALA A 185 9.73 -2.24 5.39
C ALA A 185 8.87 -1.37 4.45
N ASN A 186 7.56 -1.32 4.64
CA ASN A 186 6.67 -0.46 3.85
C ASN A 186 6.98 1.04 4.06
N LEU A 187 7.35 1.47 5.27
CA LEU A 187 7.75 2.86 5.53
C LEU A 187 9.11 3.19 4.91
N LEU A 188 10.08 2.29 5.03
CA LEU A 188 11.40 2.46 4.41
C LEU A 188 11.31 2.46 2.88
N PHE A 189 10.48 1.60 2.30
CA PHE A 189 10.17 1.61 0.88
C PHE A 189 9.56 2.94 0.43
N THR A 190 8.59 3.47 1.18
CA THR A 190 7.98 4.77 0.89
C THR A 190 9.03 5.89 0.92
N LEU A 191 9.89 5.90 1.93
CA LEU A 191 10.97 6.88 2.08
C LEU A 191 11.91 6.85 0.88
N GLU A 192 12.40 5.66 0.50
CA GLU A 192 13.36 5.53 -0.59
C GLU A 192 12.73 5.79 -1.95
N LEU A 193 11.49 5.32 -2.18
CA LEU A 193 10.77 5.58 -3.44
C LEU A 193 10.57 7.10 -3.64
N GLN A 194 10.18 7.83 -2.58
CA GLN A 194 10.05 9.28 -2.67
C GLN A 194 11.38 9.97 -2.93
N ARG A 195 12.47 9.52 -2.27
CA ARG A 195 13.81 10.07 -2.53
C ARG A 195 14.23 9.90 -3.98
N ARG A 196 13.97 8.72 -4.56
CA ARG A 196 14.28 8.42 -5.96
C ARG A 196 13.43 9.25 -6.92
N PHE A 197 12.14 9.40 -6.68
CA PHE A 197 11.28 10.29 -7.47
C PHE A 197 11.77 11.75 -7.41
N THR A 198 12.12 12.23 -6.24
CA THR A 198 12.65 13.59 -6.05
C THR A 198 13.99 13.77 -6.78
N ALA A 199 14.91 12.82 -6.64
CA ALA A 199 16.22 12.87 -7.31
C ALA A 199 16.09 12.85 -8.84
N ALA A 200 15.12 12.09 -9.36
CA ALA A 200 14.81 12.04 -10.79
C ALA A 200 14.08 13.29 -11.30
N GLY A 201 13.53 14.12 -10.42
CA GLY A 201 12.75 15.31 -10.79
C GLY A 201 11.42 14.98 -11.45
N VAL A 202 10.86 13.78 -11.16
CA VAL A 202 9.53 13.37 -11.66
C VAL A 202 8.43 13.88 -10.76
N ALA A 203 7.23 14.08 -11.31
CA ALA A 203 6.07 14.58 -10.58
C ALA A 203 5.36 13.50 -9.74
N ALA A 204 5.74 12.22 -9.92
CA ALA A 204 5.22 11.14 -9.11
C ALA A 204 5.62 11.29 -7.63
N THR A 205 4.73 10.90 -6.72
CA THR A 205 4.98 10.97 -5.28
C THR A 205 4.67 9.64 -4.59
N ALA A 206 5.31 9.40 -3.46
CA ALA A 206 5.03 8.28 -2.58
C ALA A 206 4.64 8.77 -1.19
N ALA A 207 3.65 8.14 -0.57
CA ALA A 207 3.23 8.40 0.80
C ALA A 207 2.86 7.09 1.50
N ALA A 208 2.77 7.11 2.82
CA ALA A 208 2.30 5.98 3.59
C ALA A 208 1.09 6.36 4.45
N ALA A 209 0.28 5.36 4.80
CA ALA A 209 -0.82 5.53 5.72
C ALA A 209 -0.97 4.31 6.64
N HIS A 210 -1.56 4.51 7.81
CA HIS A 210 -2.02 3.39 8.63
C HIS A 210 -3.47 3.63 9.09
N PRO A 211 -4.26 2.55 9.15
CA PRO A 211 -5.68 2.65 9.46
C PRO A 211 -6.00 2.81 10.96
N GLY A 212 -5.01 2.95 11.83
CA GLY A 212 -5.23 2.78 13.27
C GLY A 212 -5.61 1.34 13.63
N TRP A 213 -6.47 1.17 14.63
CA TRP A 213 -7.04 -0.12 15.02
C TRP A 213 -8.42 -0.28 14.37
N SER A 214 -8.48 -0.96 13.23
CA SER A 214 -9.72 -1.15 12.48
C SER A 214 -10.16 -2.61 12.51
N SER A 215 -11.45 -2.85 12.74
CA SER A 215 -12.05 -4.19 12.70
C SER A 215 -12.09 -4.68 11.26
N THR A 216 -11.14 -5.53 10.89
CA THR A 216 -11.05 -6.13 9.56
C THR A 216 -10.75 -7.63 9.66
N ASN A 217 -10.98 -8.37 8.58
CA ASN A 217 -10.65 -9.80 8.51
C ASN A 217 -9.16 -10.10 8.74
N LEU A 218 -8.29 -9.09 8.71
CA LEU A 218 -6.87 -9.24 9.02
C LEU A 218 -6.62 -9.66 10.48
N GLN A 219 -7.53 -9.34 11.40
CA GLN A 219 -7.39 -9.62 12.84
C GLN A 219 -7.88 -11.01 13.24
N ALA A 220 -8.40 -11.81 12.32
CA ALA A 220 -8.99 -13.12 12.59
C ALA A 220 -8.05 -14.10 13.33
N ASN A 221 -6.74 -13.88 13.26
CA ASN A 221 -5.74 -14.72 13.94
C ASN A 221 -5.30 -14.20 15.32
N LEU A 222 -5.87 -13.08 15.80
CA LEU A 222 -5.51 -12.47 17.08
C LEU A 222 -6.64 -12.63 18.10
N ARG A 223 -6.52 -13.58 19.03
CA ARG A 223 -7.47 -13.73 20.14
C ARG A 223 -7.68 -12.46 20.97
N ILE A 224 -6.64 -11.64 21.11
CA ILE A 224 -6.71 -10.36 21.82
C ILE A 224 -7.57 -9.33 21.08
N ALA A 225 -7.71 -9.45 19.74
CA ALA A 225 -8.56 -8.57 18.95
C ALA A 225 -10.04 -8.73 19.30
N GLU A 226 -10.50 -9.93 19.62
CA GLU A 226 -11.89 -10.18 20.04
C GLU A 226 -12.23 -9.39 21.32
N LEU A 227 -11.28 -9.23 22.23
CA LEU A 227 -11.46 -8.48 23.49
C LEU A 227 -11.34 -6.97 23.27
N MET A 228 -10.45 -6.53 22.36
CA MET A 228 -10.14 -5.10 22.14
C MET A 228 -11.07 -4.43 21.12
N ASN A 229 -11.61 -5.20 20.15
CA ASN A 229 -12.43 -4.65 19.08
C ASN A 229 -13.64 -3.83 19.55
N PRO A 230 -14.44 -4.25 20.57
CA PRO A 230 -15.59 -3.47 21.02
C PRO A 230 -15.25 -2.07 21.52
N LEU A 231 -14.02 -1.89 22.04
CA LEU A 231 -13.58 -0.65 22.67
C LEU A 231 -12.80 0.29 21.74
N PHE A 232 -12.04 -0.28 20.82
CA PHE A 232 -11.03 0.48 20.04
C PHE A 232 -11.19 0.36 18.52
N ALA A 233 -11.88 -0.65 18.00
CA ALA A 233 -12.02 -0.82 16.56
C ALA A 233 -12.90 0.27 15.95
N GLN A 234 -12.38 0.90 14.91
CA GLN A 234 -13.17 1.77 14.04
C GLN A 234 -13.70 0.98 12.83
N SER A 235 -14.72 1.54 12.16
CA SER A 235 -15.26 0.93 10.95
C SER A 235 -14.22 0.88 9.83
N PRO A 236 -14.33 -0.05 8.86
CA PRO A 236 -13.45 -0.05 7.69
C PRO A 236 -13.45 1.27 6.93
N ALA A 237 -14.59 1.96 6.83
CA ALA A 237 -14.70 3.27 6.19
C ALA A 237 -13.86 4.33 6.91
N GLN A 238 -13.91 4.38 8.25
CA GLN A 238 -13.05 5.28 9.03
C GLN A 238 -11.57 4.90 8.91
N GLY A 239 -11.25 3.59 8.92
CA GLY A 239 -9.89 3.11 8.75
C GLY A 239 -9.29 3.40 7.36
N ALA A 240 -10.12 3.60 6.34
CA ALA A 240 -9.68 3.97 5.00
C ALA A 240 -9.32 5.47 4.87
N LEU A 241 -9.76 6.34 5.79
CA LEU A 241 -9.55 7.78 5.70
C LEU A 241 -8.08 8.20 5.57
N PRO A 242 -7.12 7.66 6.35
CA PRO A 242 -5.71 8.01 6.18
C PRO A 242 -5.15 7.62 4.80
N THR A 243 -5.58 6.49 4.24
CA THR A 243 -5.19 6.04 2.91
C THR A 243 -5.76 6.97 1.83
N LEU A 244 -7.03 7.35 1.95
CA LEU A 244 -7.68 8.31 1.05
C LEU A 244 -7.04 9.70 1.15
N TYR A 245 -6.72 10.16 2.36
CA TYR A 245 -5.99 11.41 2.56
C TYR A 245 -4.64 11.39 1.83
N ALA A 246 -3.85 10.34 2.03
CA ALA A 246 -2.56 10.17 1.37
C ALA A 246 -2.70 10.07 -0.16
N ALA A 247 -3.80 9.51 -0.67
CA ALA A 247 -4.07 9.37 -2.09
C ALA A 247 -4.55 10.66 -2.76
N LEU A 248 -5.37 11.46 -2.06
CA LEU A 248 -6.15 12.54 -2.70
C LEU A 248 -5.68 13.95 -2.34
N MET A 249 -5.17 14.14 -1.10
CA MET A 249 -4.77 15.48 -0.66
C MET A 249 -3.33 15.78 -1.06
N ASP A 250 -2.98 17.06 -1.12
CA ASP A 250 -1.61 17.54 -1.33
C ASP A 250 -0.77 17.28 -0.07
N ALA A 251 -0.71 16.00 0.30
CA ALA A 251 0.11 15.51 1.38
C ALA A 251 1.58 15.74 1.05
N ALA A 252 2.38 16.07 2.05
CA ALA A 252 3.83 16.17 1.87
C ALA A 252 4.38 14.85 1.31
N ALA A 253 5.14 14.94 0.25
CA ALA A 253 5.82 13.81 -0.38
C ALA A 253 6.67 13.08 0.68
N GLY A 254 6.59 11.74 0.71
CA GLY A 254 7.18 10.92 1.77
C GLY A 254 6.42 10.98 3.10
N GLY A 255 5.23 11.60 3.14
CA GLY A 255 4.38 11.71 4.33
C GLY A 255 3.90 10.35 4.86
N TYR A 256 3.58 10.29 6.15
CA TYR A 256 2.94 9.15 6.81
C TYR A 256 1.75 9.65 7.63
N PHE A 257 0.57 9.07 7.41
CA PHE A 257 -0.69 9.56 7.94
C PHE A 257 -1.44 8.48 8.69
N GLY A 258 -2.14 8.90 9.74
CA GLY A 258 -2.96 8.03 10.57
C GLY A 258 -4.16 8.77 11.15
N PRO A 259 -5.00 8.09 11.94
CA PRO A 259 -6.09 8.71 12.68
C PRO A 259 -5.57 9.78 13.65
N ASP A 260 -6.33 10.88 13.79
CA ASP A 260 -5.98 12.06 14.61
C ASP A 260 -6.26 11.90 16.12
N GLY A 261 -6.78 10.77 16.56
CA GLY A 261 -7.18 10.56 17.94
C GLY A 261 -6.14 9.84 18.80
N PHE A 262 -6.59 9.38 19.97
CA PHE A 262 -5.73 8.86 21.02
C PHE A 262 -4.81 7.74 20.51
N MET A 263 -3.50 7.92 20.72
CA MET A 263 -2.41 7.00 20.31
C MET A 263 -2.45 6.60 18.82
N GLU A 264 -3.12 7.38 17.97
CA GLU A 264 -3.33 7.06 16.54
C GLU A 264 -4.11 5.75 16.33
N MET A 265 -4.81 5.27 17.36
CA MET A 265 -5.58 4.02 17.29
C MET A 265 -6.92 4.21 16.60
N ARG A 266 -7.56 5.35 16.81
CA ARG A 266 -8.82 5.75 16.19
C ARG A 266 -8.92 7.27 16.12
N GLY A 267 -9.76 7.79 15.22
CA GLY A 267 -10.02 9.23 15.09
C GLY A 267 -11.14 9.49 14.10
N LYS A 268 -11.66 10.72 14.12
CA LYS A 268 -12.64 11.18 13.12
C LYS A 268 -11.98 11.88 11.94
N GLY A 269 -10.72 12.28 12.10
CA GLY A 269 -9.91 12.95 11.10
C GLY A 269 -8.59 12.22 10.86
N VAL A 270 -7.73 12.86 10.07
CA VAL A 270 -6.42 12.35 9.67
C VAL A 270 -5.34 13.36 10.07
N ALA A 271 -4.24 12.88 10.61
CA ALA A 271 -3.08 13.67 11.00
C ALA A 271 -1.77 13.02 10.51
N PRO A 272 -0.67 13.78 10.44
CA PRO A 272 0.67 13.19 10.32
C PRO A 272 0.92 12.21 11.46
N ALA A 273 1.30 10.99 11.12
CA ALA A 273 1.55 9.91 12.07
C ALA A 273 3.02 9.87 12.52
N ALA A 274 3.24 9.43 13.75
CA ALA A 274 4.57 9.32 14.31
C ALA A 274 5.37 8.17 13.67
N ARG A 275 6.60 8.47 13.26
CA ARG A 275 7.58 7.51 12.75
C ARG A 275 8.69 7.28 13.76
N THR A 276 9.11 6.03 13.93
CA THR A 276 10.33 5.74 14.69
C THR A 276 11.57 6.22 13.96
N ALA A 277 12.69 6.39 14.67
CA ALA A 277 13.98 6.70 14.04
C ALA A 277 14.34 5.64 12.97
N ARG A 278 14.05 4.36 13.23
CA ARG A 278 14.25 3.27 12.24
C ARG A 278 13.45 3.44 10.96
N ALA A 279 12.25 4.01 11.04
CA ALA A 279 11.41 4.26 9.87
C ALA A 279 11.82 5.52 9.07
N GLN A 280 12.83 6.24 9.54
CA GLN A 280 13.42 7.43 8.93
C GLN A 280 14.90 7.23 8.56
N ASP A 281 15.42 6.02 8.79
CA ASP A 281 16.81 5.67 8.49
C ASP A 281 16.99 5.47 6.98
N VAL A 282 17.63 6.47 6.36
CA VAL A 282 17.88 6.49 4.92
C VAL A 282 18.82 5.35 4.50
N SER A 283 19.84 5.05 5.31
CA SER A 283 20.79 3.97 5.00
C SER A 283 20.11 2.61 5.02
N ALA A 284 19.22 2.38 6.02
CA ALA A 284 18.40 1.18 6.07
C ALA A 284 17.42 1.11 4.89
N ALA A 285 16.86 2.24 4.44
CA ALA A 285 15.95 2.30 3.31
C ALA A 285 16.67 1.95 1.98
N GLU A 286 17.83 2.49 1.74
CA GLU A 286 18.68 2.18 0.58
C GLU A 286 19.13 0.71 0.59
N ARG A 287 19.56 0.20 1.75
CA ARG A 287 19.92 -1.21 1.90
C ARG A 287 18.73 -2.14 1.64
N LEU A 288 17.56 -1.81 2.19
CA LEU A 288 16.33 -2.60 1.97
C LEU A 288 15.93 -2.58 0.49
N TRP A 289 16.04 -1.45 -0.18
CA TRP A 289 15.76 -1.33 -1.60
C TRP A 289 16.62 -2.29 -2.43
N THR A 290 17.95 -2.25 -2.23
CA THR A 290 18.89 -3.12 -2.92
C THR A 290 18.61 -4.61 -2.65
N HIS A 291 18.29 -4.98 -1.39
CA HIS A 291 17.87 -6.34 -1.07
C HIS A 291 16.55 -6.73 -1.76
N SER A 292 15.58 -5.81 -1.80
CA SER A 292 14.29 -6.07 -2.45
C SER A 292 14.44 -6.27 -3.96
N GLU A 293 15.26 -5.46 -4.64
CA GLU A 293 15.57 -5.67 -6.05
C GLU A 293 16.22 -7.04 -6.29
N ARG A 294 17.21 -7.42 -5.48
CA ARG A 294 17.89 -8.71 -5.59
C ARG A 294 16.95 -9.89 -5.32
N LEU A 295 16.12 -9.82 -4.27
CA LEU A 295 15.19 -10.88 -3.89
C LEU A 295 14.07 -11.05 -4.92
N THR A 296 13.57 -9.97 -5.48
CA THR A 296 12.47 -10.02 -6.46
C THR A 296 12.94 -10.18 -7.90
N GLY A 297 14.22 -9.92 -8.18
CA GLY A 297 14.75 -9.85 -9.55
C GLY A 297 14.17 -8.69 -10.38
N VAL A 298 13.55 -7.69 -9.73
CA VAL A 298 12.90 -6.57 -10.41
C VAL A 298 13.61 -5.27 -10.05
N HIS A 299 13.90 -4.45 -11.06
CA HIS A 299 14.52 -3.14 -10.89
C HIS A 299 13.55 -2.02 -11.26
N PHE A 300 13.68 -0.88 -10.60
CA PHE A 300 12.94 0.32 -10.96
C PHE A 300 13.63 1.06 -12.09
N ASP A 301 12.91 1.28 -13.17
CA ASP A 301 13.35 2.15 -14.27
C ASP A 301 12.83 3.59 -14.04
N ILE A 302 13.50 4.31 -13.14
CA ILE A 302 13.24 5.71 -12.87
C ILE A 302 14.31 6.51 -13.63
N PRO A 303 13.95 7.33 -14.64
CA PRO A 303 14.93 8.03 -15.44
C PRO A 303 15.74 9.03 -14.60
N ALA A 304 17.03 9.11 -14.83
CA ALA A 304 17.83 10.16 -14.24
C ALA A 304 17.34 11.53 -14.74
N ARG A 305 17.37 12.56 -13.86
CA ARG A 305 17.04 13.93 -14.22
C ARG A 305 17.89 14.36 -15.40
N ARG A 306 17.26 14.65 -16.55
CA ARG A 306 17.96 15.32 -17.65
C ARG A 306 18.41 16.70 -17.13
N ALA A 307 19.71 16.99 -17.19
CA ALA A 307 20.17 18.34 -16.98
C ALA A 307 19.41 19.27 -17.94
N PRO A 308 18.99 20.47 -17.49
CA PRO A 308 18.42 21.44 -18.44
C PRO A 308 19.44 21.63 -19.56
N ALA A 309 18.98 21.52 -20.82
CA ALA A 309 19.83 21.83 -21.95
C ALA A 309 20.39 23.23 -21.70
N ALA A 310 21.73 23.37 -21.74
CA ALA A 310 22.37 24.67 -21.64
C ALA A 310 21.80 25.54 -22.75
N ALA A 311 21.17 26.67 -22.38
CA ALA A 311 20.59 27.65 -23.29
C ALA A 311 21.70 28.47 -23.94
#